data_4e80b59e1b6ed5751bf479f42736aa3c
#
_entry.id   4e80b59e1b6ed5751bf479f42736aa3c
#
_cell.length_a   1.000
_cell.length_b   1.000
_cell.length_c   1.000
_cell.angle_alpha   90.00
_cell.angle_beta   90.00
_cell.angle_gamma   90.00
#
_symmetry.space_group_name_H-M   'P 1'
#
loop_
_entity.id
_entity.type
_entity.pdbx_description
1 polymer ?
#
loop_
_entity_poly.entity_id
_entity_poly.type
_entity_poly.pdbx_seq_one_letter_code
_entity_poly.pdbx_strand_id
1 'polypeptide(L)'
;PTGLCTGSSGLLLTAVVCGDAIGWESGGREHIARQCTNGVIAAATHARDTNLDDINVDAINGLASQLRAYAEIAEYLPEVRPNLRELARVTRRVTRKWLRNYPESPDDAGYAHSTAGVLDAYLAASHLCGATVDTVLVEQQVQAILAAIHATGNVSQGWCHGMAGFGFLAAHLCDHIDTRAAGESLLSAIRPGLLAPVDHLGLSV
;
A
#
# COMPACT_ATOMS: atom_id res chain seq x y z
N PRO A 1 -13.36 -6.75 -10.03
CA PRO A 1 -12.49 -5.96 -9.15
C PRO A 1 -11.87 -6.86 -8.08
N THR A 2 -10.57 -6.70 -7.84
CA THR A 2 -9.81 -7.55 -6.90
C THR A 2 -9.20 -6.75 -5.73
N GLY A 3 -9.30 -5.42 -5.76
CA GLY A 3 -8.69 -4.52 -4.80
C GLY A 3 -9.31 -4.50 -3.40
N LEU A 4 -8.69 -3.74 -2.50
CA LEU A 4 -9.08 -3.64 -1.09
C LEU A 4 -10.43 -2.97 -0.91
N CYS A 5 -10.68 -1.83 -1.57
CA CYS A 5 -11.89 -1.03 -1.33
C CYS A 5 -13.12 -1.52 -2.11
N THR A 6 -12.93 -2.07 -3.30
CA THR A 6 -14.05 -2.43 -4.21
C THR A 6 -14.00 -3.88 -4.69
N GLY A 7 -13.10 -4.71 -4.17
CA GLY A 7 -12.82 -6.02 -4.70
C GLY A 7 -12.90 -7.17 -3.68
N SER A 8 -12.63 -8.35 -4.19
CA SER A 8 -12.71 -9.60 -3.43
C SER A 8 -11.73 -9.67 -2.24
N SER A 9 -10.54 -9.07 -2.34
CA SER A 9 -9.58 -9.08 -1.23
C SER A 9 -10.08 -8.28 -0.02
N GLY A 10 -10.77 -7.16 -0.24
CA GLY A 10 -11.38 -6.39 0.85
C GLY A 10 -12.55 -7.13 1.51
N LEU A 11 -13.39 -7.82 0.71
CA LEU A 11 -14.46 -8.66 1.24
C LEU A 11 -13.91 -9.82 2.08
N LEU A 12 -12.85 -10.46 1.62
CA LEU A 12 -12.18 -11.53 2.38
C LEU A 12 -11.57 -11.01 3.68
N LEU A 13 -10.91 -9.85 3.66
CA LEU A 13 -10.37 -9.22 4.86
C LEU A 13 -11.49 -8.93 5.87
N THR A 14 -12.60 -8.34 5.42
CA THR A 14 -13.76 -8.07 6.27
C THR A 14 -14.31 -9.36 6.88
N ALA A 15 -14.47 -10.43 6.08
CA ALA A 15 -14.95 -11.72 6.56
C ALA A 15 -14.01 -12.33 7.61
N VAL A 16 -12.68 -12.18 7.43
CA VAL A 16 -11.67 -12.69 8.37
C VAL A 16 -11.75 -11.92 9.70
N VAL A 17 -11.73 -10.59 9.66
CA VAL A 17 -11.79 -9.75 10.87
C VAL A 17 -13.10 -9.97 11.63
N CYS A 18 -14.24 -10.03 10.94
CA CYS A 18 -15.52 -10.32 11.59
C CYS A 18 -15.56 -11.74 12.16
N GLY A 19 -15.11 -12.74 11.41
CA GLY A 19 -15.08 -14.13 11.88
C GLY A 19 -14.20 -14.32 13.11
N ASP A 20 -13.07 -13.63 13.17
CA ASP A 20 -12.18 -13.63 14.35
C ASP A 20 -12.86 -12.96 15.57
N ALA A 21 -13.52 -11.82 15.34
CA ALA A 21 -14.15 -11.04 16.41
C ALA A 21 -15.39 -11.71 17.03
N ILE A 22 -16.21 -12.42 16.24
CA ILE A 22 -17.48 -13.04 16.70
C ILE A 22 -17.37 -14.55 16.94
N GLY A 23 -16.22 -15.14 16.61
CA GLY A 23 -15.99 -16.59 16.61
C GLY A 23 -16.40 -17.23 15.29
N TRP A 24 -15.62 -18.22 14.88
CA TRP A 24 -15.86 -18.96 13.64
C TRP A 24 -16.89 -20.06 13.85
N GLU A 25 -17.86 -20.15 12.94
CA GLU A 25 -18.69 -21.35 12.84
C GLU A 25 -17.86 -22.57 12.40
N SER A 26 -18.35 -23.77 12.70
CA SER A 26 -17.67 -25.02 12.32
C SER A 26 -17.39 -25.08 10.81
N GLY A 27 -16.10 -25.19 10.46
CA GLY A 27 -15.63 -25.21 9.08
C GLY A 27 -15.56 -23.85 8.38
N GLY A 28 -16.09 -22.78 8.96
CA GLY A 28 -16.09 -21.44 8.37
C GLY A 28 -14.68 -20.88 8.21
N ARG A 29 -13.84 -21.01 9.23
CA ARG A 29 -12.44 -20.57 9.19
C ARG A 29 -11.64 -21.25 8.08
N GLU A 30 -11.75 -22.57 7.95
CA GLU A 30 -11.05 -23.35 6.93
C GLU A 30 -11.52 -22.99 5.51
N HIS A 31 -12.83 -22.75 5.34
CA HIS A 31 -13.38 -22.31 4.07
C HIS A 31 -12.79 -20.96 3.65
N ILE A 32 -12.80 -19.97 4.54
CA ILE A 32 -12.27 -18.63 4.26
C ILE A 32 -10.75 -18.68 4.05
N ALA A 33 -9.99 -19.44 4.86
CA ALA A 33 -8.56 -19.60 4.68
C ALA A 33 -8.20 -20.15 3.29
N ARG A 34 -8.99 -21.12 2.80
CA ARG A 34 -8.85 -21.69 1.45
C ARG A 34 -9.15 -20.64 0.36
N GLN A 35 -10.20 -19.83 0.54
CA GLN A 35 -10.52 -18.74 -0.39
C GLN A 35 -9.41 -17.68 -0.42
N CYS A 36 -8.88 -17.30 0.73
CA CYS A 36 -7.76 -16.35 0.83
C CYS A 36 -6.50 -16.90 0.14
N THR A 37 -6.16 -18.17 0.40
CA THR A 37 -5.01 -18.83 -0.25
C THR A 37 -5.16 -18.85 -1.78
N ASN A 38 -6.33 -19.23 -2.29
CA ASN A 38 -6.62 -19.22 -3.72
C ASN A 38 -6.53 -17.80 -4.30
N GLY A 39 -7.02 -16.80 -3.59
CA GLY A 39 -6.94 -15.38 -3.97
C GLY A 39 -5.50 -14.88 -4.09
N VAL A 40 -4.64 -15.22 -3.12
CA VAL A 40 -3.21 -14.89 -3.15
C VAL A 40 -2.53 -15.53 -4.36
N ILE A 41 -2.77 -16.83 -4.61
CA ILE A 41 -2.20 -17.55 -5.74
C ILE A 41 -2.67 -16.92 -7.07
N ALA A 42 -3.97 -16.65 -7.19
CA ALA A 42 -4.52 -16.02 -8.39
C ALA A 42 -3.93 -14.63 -8.65
N ALA A 43 -3.78 -13.80 -7.61
CA ALA A 43 -3.17 -12.48 -7.71
C ALA A 43 -1.69 -12.56 -8.15
N ALA A 44 -0.91 -13.46 -7.55
CA ALA A 44 0.48 -13.67 -7.92
C ALA A 44 0.63 -14.19 -9.36
N THR A 45 -0.22 -15.13 -9.77
CA THR A 45 -0.24 -15.69 -11.13
C THR A 45 -0.61 -14.62 -12.15
N HIS A 46 -1.68 -13.88 -11.91
CA HIS A 46 -2.11 -12.78 -12.78
C HIS A 46 -0.98 -11.75 -12.96
N ALA A 47 -0.39 -11.28 -11.87
CA ALA A 47 0.67 -10.28 -11.92
C ALA A 47 1.99 -10.81 -12.53
N ARG A 48 2.23 -12.12 -12.51
CA ARG A 48 3.36 -12.75 -13.19
C ARG A 48 3.16 -12.87 -14.70
N ASP A 49 1.94 -13.24 -15.10
CA ASP A 49 1.63 -13.63 -16.48
C ASP A 49 1.12 -12.44 -17.32
N THR A 50 0.75 -11.32 -16.67
CA THR A 50 0.34 -10.08 -17.35
C THR A 50 1.57 -9.22 -17.70
N ASN A 51 1.50 -8.51 -18.82
CA ASN A 51 2.52 -7.51 -19.13
C ASN A 51 2.56 -6.44 -18.03
N LEU A 52 3.78 -6.09 -17.60
CA LEU A 52 3.98 -5.17 -16.47
C LEU A 52 3.34 -3.79 -16.68
N ASP A 53 3.20 -3.36 -17.94
CA ASP A 53 2.62 -2.05 -18.27
C ASP A 53 1.08 -2.07 -18.22
N ASP A 54 0.47 -3.27 -18.21
CA ASP A 54 -0.98 -3.47 -18.13
C ASP A 54 -1.48 -3.76 -16.71
N ILE A 55 -0.55 -3.84 -15.73
CA ILE A 55 -0.89 -4.13 -14.33
C ILE A 55 -1.28 -2.84 -13.63
N ASN A 56 -2.50 -2.79 -13.10
CA ASN A 56 -2.87 -1.74 -12.15
C ASN A 56 -2.13 -1.97 -10.82
N VAL A 57 -1.29 -1.00 -10.42
CA VAL A 57 -0.44 -1.07 -9.23
C VAL A 57 -0.99 -0.29 -8.03
N ASP A 58 -2.07 0.47 -8.19
CA ASP A 58 -2.55 1.41 -7.18
C ASP A 58 -2.88 0.77 -5.80
N ALA A 59 -2.92 1.62 -4.77
CA ALA A 59 -3.11 1.20 -3.38
C ALA A 59 -4.59 0.94 -3.01
N ILE A 60 -5.54 1.24 -3.90
CA ILE A 60 -6.99 1.06 -3.67
C ILE A 60 -7.52 -0.18 -4.38
N ASN A 61 -7.28 -0.28 -5.69
CA ASN A 61 -7.87 -1.28 -6.57
C ASN A 61 -6.84 -2.16 -7.27
N GLY A 62 -5.57 -1.84 -7.12
CA GLY A 62 -4.46 -2.49 -7.82
C GLY A 62 -3.77 -3.59 -7.02
N LEU A 63 -2.61 -3.97 -7.52
CA LEU A 63 -1.77 -5.03 -6.94
C LEU A 63 -1.26 -4.66 -5.53
N ALA A 64 -0.98 -3.38 -5.29
CA ALA A 64 -0.57 -2.88 -3.97
C ALA A 64 -1.65 -3.12 -2.91
N SER A 65 -2.92 -2.84 -3.24
CA SER A 65 -4.04 -3.07 -2.34
C SER A 65 -4.28 -4.55 -2.04
N GLN A 66 -4.08 -5.42 -3.02
CA GLN A 66 -4.20 -6.87 -2.83
C GLN A 66 -3.12 -7.39 -1.88
N LEU A 67 -1.86 -7.00 -2.10
CA LEU A 67 -0.77 -7.41 -1.20
C LEU A 67 -1.06 -7.00 0.24
N ARG A 68 -1.52 -5.76 0.44
CA ARG A 68 -1.84 -5.24 1.77
C ARG A 68 -2.99 -6.00 2.43
N ALA A 69 -4.09 -6.24 1.72
CA ALA A 69 -5.21 -7.01 2.23
C ALA A 69 -4.80 -8.42 2.65
N TYR A 70 -4.02 -9.11 1.82
CA TYR A 70 -3.58 -10.46 2.14
C TYR A 70 -2.48 -10.51 3.21
N ALA A 71 -1.66 -9.48 3.35
CA ALA A 71 -0.72 -9.37 4.46
C ALA A 71 -1.48 -9.24 5.78
N GLU A 72 -2.50 -8.39 5.84
CA GLU A 72 -3.36 -8.24 7.01
C GLU A 72 -4.12 -9.53 7.33
N ILE A 73 -4.72 -10.19 6.33
CA ILE A 73 -5.37 -11.50 6.48
C ILE A 73 -4.42 -12.53 7.11
N ALA A 74 -3.14 -12.52 6.73
CA ALA A 74 -2.16 -13.49 7.22
C ALA A 74 -1.81 -13.32 8.71
N GLU A 75 -2.17 -12.22 9.35
CA GLU A 75 -2.06 -12.05 10.81
C GLU A 75 -3.14 -12.88 11.53
N TYR A 76 -4.33 -13.00 10.96
CA TYR A 76 -5.45 -13.80 11.49
C TYR A 76 -5.41 -15.25 11.00
N LEU A 77 -4.93 -15.48 9.78
CA LEU A 77 -4.87 -16.79 9.11
C LEU A 77 -3.43 -17.10 8.66
N PRO A 78 -2.56 -17.55 9.59
CA PRO A 78 -1.15 -17.80 9.28
C PRO A 78 -0.90 -18.80 8.14
N GLU A 79 -1.86 -19.66 7.86
CA GLU A 79 -1.85 -20.64 6.75
C GLU A 79 -1.78 -19.98 5.37
N VAL A 80 -2.09 -18.69 5.23
CA VAL A 80 -1.98 -17.91 3.98
C VAL A 80 -0.54 -17.45 3.72
N ARG A 81 0.30 -17.32 4.75
CA ARG A 81 1.68 -16.77 4.68
C ARG A 81 2.60 -17.44 3.65
N PRO A 82 2.59 -18.77 3.44
CA PRO A 82 3.48 -19.40 2.48
C PRO A 82 3.32 -18.85 1.05
N ASN A 83 2.09 -18.56 0.64
CA ASN A 83 1.76 -18.06 -0.69
C ASN A 83 1.95 -16.54 -0.81
N LEU A 84 1.83 -15.81 0.31
CA LEU A 84 2.00 -14.36 0.35
C LEU A 84 3.42 -13.93 -0.08
N ARG A 85 4.45 -14.74 0.22
CA ARG A 85 5.84 -14.45 -0.17
C ARG A 85 6.01 -14.38 -1.69
N GLU A 86 5.30 -15.21 -2.46
CA GLU A 86 5.35 -15.15 -3.92
C GLU A 86 4.61 -13.91 -4.45
N LEU A 87 3.44 -13.60 -3.92
CA LEU A 87 2.73 -12.35 -4.25
C LEU A 87 3.62 -11.13 -3.95
N ALA A 88 4.32 -11.11 -2.81
CA ALA A 88 5.23 -10.05 -2.44
C ALA A 88 6.41 -9.92 -3.44
N ARG A 89 7.01 -11.02 -3.88
CA ARG A 89 8.10 -10.97 -4.89
C ARG A 89 7.62 -10.37 -6.20
N VAL A 90 6.45 -10.77 -6.67
CA VAL A 90 5.88 -10.25 -7.92
C VAL A 90 5.52 -8.79 -7.76
N THR A 91 4.83 -8.41 -6.66
CA THR A 91 4.48 -7.02 -6.37
C THR A 91 5.73 -6.14 -6.32
N ARG A 92 6.77 -6.57 -5.61
CA ARG A 92 8.05 -5.83 -5.56
C ARG A 92 8.65 -5.58 -6.93
N ARG A 93 8.65 -6.59 -7.81
CA ARG A 93 9.17 -6.45 -9.18
C ARG A 93 8.38 -5.42 -9.99
N VAL A 94 7.04 -5.50 -9.92
CA VAL A 94 6.13 -4.63 -10.66
C VAL A 94 6.22 -3.18 -10.15
N THR A 95 6.09 -2.98 -8.85
CA THR A 95 6.15 -1.64 -8.22
C THR A 95 7.51 -0.99 -8.42
N ARG A 96 8.63 -1.75 -8.32
CA ARG A 96 9.98 -1.23 -8.60
C ARG A 96 10.13 -0.77 -10.05
N LYS A 97 9.60 -1.53 -11.03
CA LYS A 97 9.61 -1.11 -12.44
C LYS A 97 8.78 0.14 -12.62
N TRP A 98 7.59 0.18 -12.04
CA TRP A 98 6.69 1.32 -12.12
C TRP A 98 7.37 2.58 -11.55
N LEU A 99 7.89 2.54 -10.33
CA LEU A 99 8.59 3.66 -9.67
C LEU A 99 9.80 4.19 -10.48
N ARG A 100 10.45 3.34 -11.27
CA ARG A 100 11.58 3.76 -12.11
C ARG A 100 11.17 4.41 -13.42
N ASN A 101 10.00 4.05 -13.94
CA ASN A 101 9.56 4.46 -15.27
C ASN A 101 8.56 5.61 -15.26
N TYR A 102 7.89 5.84 -14.13
CA TYR A 102 6.90 6.89 -13.96
C TYR A 102 7.42 7.94 -12.96
N PRO A 103 8.23 8.91 -13.43
CA PRO A 103 8.56 10.07 -12.62
C PRO A 103 7.27 10.87 -12.41
N GLU A 104 7.05 11.30 -11.17
CA GLU A 104 5.82 12.00 -10.80
C GLU A 104 5.51 13.22 -11.65
N SER A 105 4.22 13.32 -12.01
CA SER A 105 3.58 14.61 -12.20
C SER A 105 3.28 15.22 -10.81
N PRO A 106 3.49 16.50 -10.57
CA PRO A 106 3.10 17.17 -9.33
C PRO A 106 1.62 16.97 -8.94
N ASP A 107 0.78 16.70 -9.93
CA ASP A 107 -0.66 16.46 -9.74
C ASP A 107 -1.00 15.06 -9.23
N ASP A 108 -0.04 14.13 -9.23
CA ASP A 108 -0.26 12.71 -8.94
C ASP A 108 0.40 12.21 -7.63
N ALA A 109 0.78 13.10 -6.72
CA ALA A 109 1.51 12.76 -5.49
C ALA A 109 0.67 12.09 -4.38
N GLY A 110 -0.54 11.61 -4.68
CA GLY A 110 -1.43 11.01 -3.69
C GLY A 110 -1.04 9.60 -3.26
N TYR A 111 -1.64 9.11 -2.17
CA TYR A 111 -1.43 7.75 -1.68
C TYR A 111 -2.27 6.71 -2.45
N ALA A 112 -3.53 7.03 -2.76
CA ALA A 112 -4.47 6.04 -3.29
C ALA A 112 -4.10 5.50 -4.66
N HIS A 113 -3.75 6.38 -5.59
CA HIS A 113 -3.63 6.06 -7.02
C HIS A 113 -2.26 6.42 -7.62
N SER A 114 -1.27 6.81 -6.80
CA SER A 114 0.01 7.31 -7.29
C SER A 114 1.22 6.87 -6.48
N THR A 115 2.34 7.56 -6.62
CA THR A 115 3.67 7.17 -6.17
C THR A 115 3.74 6.84 -4.68
N ALA A 116 3.07 7.58 -3.81
CA ALA A 116 3.17 7.32 -2.37
C ALA A 116 2.64 5.92 -1.99
N GLY A 117 1.50 5.52 -2.54
CA GLY A 117 0.95 4.18 -2.30
C GLY A 117 1.73 3.06 -2.99
N VAL A 118 2.28 3.31 -4.19
CA VAL A 118 3.13 2.33 -4.88
C VAL A 118 4.46 2.16 -4.17
N LEU A 119 5.05 3.25 -3.65
CA LEU A 119 6.28 3.21 -2.84
C LEU A 119 6.06 2.43 -1.55
N ASP A 120 4.95 2.68 -0.85
CA ASP A 120 4.55 1.94 0.33
C ASP A 120 4.41 0.44 0.05
N ALA A 121 3.76 0.07 -1.04
CA ALA A 121 3.65 -1.32 -1.46
C ALA A 121 4.99 -1.96 -1.84
N TYR A 122 5.91 -1.20 -2.43
CA TYR A 122 7.27 -1.65 -2.70
C TYR A 122 8.03 -1.98 -1.41
N LEU A 123 7.90 -1.14 -0.38
CA LEU A 123 8.51 -1.36 0.93
C LEU A 123 7.91 -2.62 1.59
N ALA A 124 6.59 -2.70 1.69
CA ALA A 124 5.88 -3.85 2.25
C ALA A 124 6.25 -5.15 1.52
N ALA A 125 6.26 -5.14 0.18
CA ALA A 125 6.62 -6.29 -0.63
C ALA A 125 8.09 -6.71 -0.41
N SER A 126 9.02 -5.76 -0.31
CA SER A 126 10.43 -6.03 -0.05
C SER A 126 10.60 -6.71 1.31
N HIS A 127 9.93 -6.20 2.33
CA HIS A 127 9.96 -6.75 3.68
C HIS A 127 9.37 -8.18 3.73
N LEU A 128 8.17 -8.38 3.19
CA LEU A 128 7.49 -9.68 3.19
C LEU A 128 8.24 -10.77 2.43
N CYS A 129 8.99 -10.44 1.39
CA CYS A 129 9.80 -11.42 0.67
C CYS A 129 11.26 -11.51 1.17
N GLY A 130 11.65 -10.71 2.17
CA GLY A 130 13.00 -10.68 2.72
C GLY A 130 14.05 -10.11 1.75
N ALA A 131 13.65 -9.22 0.86
CA ALA A 131 14.55 -8.60 -0.11
C ALA A 131 15.04 -7.23 0.37
N THR A 132 16.28 -6.90 0.03
CA THR A 132 16.86 -5.58 0.32
C THR A 132 16.11 -4.47 -0.39
N VAL A 133 15.83 -3.38 0.31
CA VAL A 133 15.23 -2.17 -0.23
C VAL A 133 16.27 -1.39 -1.04
N ASP A 134 15.87 -0.87 -2.20
CA ASP A 134 16.67 0.05 -3.00
C ASP A 134 16.52 1.46 -2.42
N THR A 135 17.40 1.82 -1.49
CA THR A 135 17.31 3.08 -0.75
C THR A 135 17.46 4.31 -1.64
N VAL A 136 18.27 4.19 -2.71
CA VAL A 136 18.42 5.28 -3.70
C VAL A 136 17.09 5.54 -4.41
N LEU A 137 16.39 4.49 -4.82
CA LEU A 137 15.07 4.62 -5.41
C LEU A 137 14.07 5.24 -4.42
N VAL A 138 14.09 4.79 -3.16
CA VAL A 138 13.22 5.35 -2.11
C VAL A 138 13.47 6.84 -1.91
N GLU A 139 14.73 7.24 -1.76
CA GLU A 139 15.11 8.64 -1.60
C GLU A 139 14.66 9.50 -2.79
N GLN A 140 14.88 9.03 -4.02
CA GLN A 140 14.43 9.72 -5.22
C GLN A 140 12.91 9.94 -5.23
N GLN A 141 12.14 8.91 -4.89
CA GLN A 141 10.69 9.00 -4.87
C GLN A 141 10.17 9.91 -3.74
N VAL A 142 10.78 9.85 -2.56
CA VAL A 142 10.44 10.77 -1.46
C VAL A 142 10.74 12.22 -1.83
N GLN A 143 11.86 12.50 -2.50
CA GLN A 143 12.17 13.85 -2.98
C GLN A 143 11.15 14.34 -4.03
N ALA A 144 10.70 13.47 -4.92
CA ALA A 144 9.65 13.80 -5.89
C ALA A 144 8.31 14.13 -5.18
N ILE A 145 7.90 13.32 -4.18
CA ILE A 145 6.72 13.58 -3.35
C ILE A 145 6.84 14.92 -2.63
N LEU A 146 8.01 15.22 -2.03
CA LEU A 146 8.26 16.49 -1.35
C LEU A 146 8.17 17.69 -2.30
N ALA A 147 8.73 17.56 -3.51
CA ALA A 147 8.62 18.59 -4.54
C ALA A 147 7.16 18.85 -4.95
N ALA A 148 6.36 17.78 -5.11
CA ALA A 148 4.95 17.89 -5.41
C ALA A 148 4.16 18.57 -4.27
N ILE A 149 4.42 18.20 -3.01
CA ILE A 149 3.81 18.84 -1.83
C ILE A 149 4.12 20.35 -1.81
N HIS A 150 5.36 20.73 -2.09
CA HIS A 150 5.75 22.14 -2.11
C HIS A 150 5.15 22.92 -3.29
N ALA A 151 5.01 22.27 -4.46
CA ALA A 151 4.47 22.92 -5.65
C ALA A 151 2.97 23.19 -5.55
N THR A 152 2.21 22.30 -4.93
CA THR A 152 0.75 22.43 -4.81
C THR A 152 0.32 23.43 -3.74
N GLY A 153 1.15 23.74 -2.75
CA GLY A 153 0.91 24.75 -1.71
C GLY A 153 -0.28 24.48 -0.79
N ASN A 154 -1.15 23.58 -1.16
CA ASN A 154 -2.40 23.30 -0.44
C ASN A 154 -2.79 21.81 -0.59
N VAL A 155 -2.08 20.94 0.12
CA VAL A 155 -2.36 19.49 0.09
C VAL A 155 -3.58 19.21 0.95
N SER A 156 -4.53 18.45 0.40
CA SER A 156 -5.73 18.05 1.14
C SER A 156 -5.36 17.24 2.41
N GLN A 157 -6.26 17.20 3.39
CA GLN A 157 -6.05 16.42 4.61
C GLN A 157 -6.38 14.93 4.41
N GLY A 158 -7.01 14.59 3.29
CA GLY A 158 -7.52 13.26 3.01
C GLY A 158 -6.44 12.19 2.88
N TRP A 159 -6.87 10.94 3.03
CA TRP A 159 -5.97 9.79 2.88
C TRP A 159 -5.57 9.55 1.42
N CYS A 160 -6.51 9.69 0.49
CA CYS A 160 -6.27 9.37 -0.93
C CYS A 160 -5.26 10.29 -1.60
N HIS A 161 -5.39 11.61 -1.38
CA HIS A 161 -4.62 12.63 -2.09
C HIS A 161 -3.97 13.65 -1.14
N GLY A 162 -3.80 13.29 0.14
CA GLY A 162 -3.42 14.28 1.11
C GLY A 162 -2.49 13.82 2.22
N MET A 163 -2.38 14.68 3.22
CA MET A 163 -1.43 14.59 4.33
C MET A 163 -1.55 13.29 5.12
N ALA A 164 -2.76 12.75 5.30
CA ALA A 164 -2.95 11.50 6.03
C ALA A 164 -2.31 10.30 5.31
N GLY A 165 -2.42 10.24 3.97
CA GLY A 165 -1.76 9.20 3.18
C GLY A 165 -0.24 9.30 3.22
N PHE A 166 0.31 10.52 3.13
CA PHE A 166 1.74 10.75 3.28
C PHE A 166 2.24 10.43 4.69
N GLY A 167 1.45 10.74 5.72
CA GLY A 167 1.76 10.37 7.11
C GLY A 167 1.88 8.86 7.29
N PHE A 168 1.02 8.11 6.62
CA PHE A 168 1.06 6.66 6.61
C PHE A 168 2.34 6.12 5.95
N LEU A 169 2.73 6.64 4.78
CA LEU A 169 3.99 6.31 4.13
C LEU A 169 5.20 6.70 5.01
N ALA A 170 5.18 7.90 5.59
CA ALA A 170 6.26 8.36 6.45
C ALA A 170 6.46 7.46 7.67
N ALA A 171 5.38 7.03 8.32
CA ALA A 171 5.45 6.07 9.43
C ALA A 171 6.13 4.76 8.99
N HIS A 172 5.71 4.20 7.85
CA HIS A 172 6.27 2.96 7.33
C HIS A 172 7.76 3.09 6.95
N LEU A 173 8.16 4.23 6.38
CA LEU A 173 9.58 4.52 6.12
C LEU A 173 10.40 4.62 7.42
N CYS A 174 9.84 5.20 8.49
CA CYS A 174 10.49 5.34 9.78
C CYS A 174 10.67 4.00 10.52
N ASP A 175 9.84 3.00 10.24
CA ASP A 175 9.94 1.67 10.86
C ASP A 175 11.19 0.90 10.43
N HIS A 176 11.82 1.29 9.33
CA HIS A 176 13.01 0.64 8.80
C HIS A 176 14.25 1.53 8.87
N ILE A 177 15.35 1.00 9.43
CA ILE A 177 16.60 1.76 9.65
C ILE A 177 17.13 2.37 8.35
N ASP A 178 17.07 1.62 7.25
CA ASP A 178 17.64 2.03 5.97
C ASP A 178 16.85 3.14 5.25
N THR A 179 15.59 3.37 5.64
CA THR A 179 14.70 4.37 5.02
C THR A 179 14.24 5.43 6.01
N ARG A 180 14.65 5.35 7.26
CA ARG A 180 14.23 6.24 8.34
C ARG A 180 14.45 7.72 8.04
N ALA A 181 15.62 8.07 7.51
CA ALA A 181 15.93 9.47 7.18
C ALA A 181 14.96 10.05 6.12
N ALA A 182 14.56 9.25 5.14
CA ALA A 182 13.57 9.63 4.15
C ALA A 182 12.17 9.81 4.78
N GLY A 183 11.80 8.91 5.71
CA GLY A 183 10.56 9.00 6.47
C GLY A 183 10.49 10.25 7.36
N GLU A 184 11.56 10.55 8.08
CA GLU A 184 11.66 11.75 8.92
C GLU A 184 11.58 13.04 8.09
N SER A 185 12.21 13.07 6.91
CA SER A 185 12.12 14.18 5.98
C SER A 185 10.69 14.41 5.50
N LEU A 186 9.99 13.34 5.11
CA LEU A 186 8.59 13.42 4.69
C LEU A 186 7.68 13.85 5.85
N LEU A 187 7.86 13.27 7.04
CA LEU A 187 7.09 13.64 8.24
C LEU A 187 7.29 15.10 8.62
N SER A 188 8.50 15.62 8.54
CA SER A 188 8.80 17.02 8.80
C SER A 188 8.07 17.97 7.85
N ALA A 189 7.99 17.62 6.56
CA ALA A 189 7.32 18.43 5.55
C ALA A 189 5.78 18.46 5.71
N ILE A 190 5.17 17.32 6.10
CA ILE A 190 3.70 17.23 6.25
C ILE A 190 3.19 17.65 7.63
N ARG A 191 4.05 17.67 8.65
CA ARG A 191 3.68 17.98 10.04
C ARG A 191 2.87 19.27 10.23
N PRO A 192 3.20 20.40 9.59
CA PRO A 192 2.40 21.61 9.71
C PRO A 192 0.95 21.42 9.27
N GLY A 193 0.73 20.69 8.17
CA GLY A 193 -0.61 20.38 7.66
C GLY A 193 -1.38 19.41 8.54
N LEU A 194 -0.72 18.38 9.09
CA LEU A 194 -1.36 17.41 10.00
C LEU A 194 -1.80 18.05 11.32
N LEU A 195 -1.13 19.10 11.77
CA LEU A 195 -1.45 19.82 13.01
C LEU A 195 -2.34 21.03 12.78
N ALA A 196 -2.73 21.33 11.55
CA ALA A 196 -3.65 22.42 11.24
C ALA A 196 -5.00 22.22 11.94
N PRO A 197 -5.65 23.28 12.43
CA PRO A 197 -6.97 23.18 13.01
C PRO A 197 -8.00 22.58 12.04
N VAL A 198 -8.92 21.79 12.56
CA VAL A 198 -9.96 21.08 11.79
C VAL A 198 -10.87 22.04 11.00
N ASP A 199 -10.96 23.29 11.43
CA ASP A 199 -11.74 24.35 10.78
C ASP A 199 -11.33 24.64 9.33
N HIS A 200 -10.11 24.20 8.93
CA HIS A 200 -9.62 24.30 7.56
C HIS A 200 -9.81 23.01 6.73
N LEU A 201 -10.48 21.99 7.26
CA LEU A 201 -10.64 20.70 6.60
C LEU A 201 -11.62 20.70 5.41
N GLY A 202 -12.22 21.86 5.11
CA GLY A 202 -13.07 21.98 3.92
C GLY A 202 -14.24 20.98 3.88
N LEU A 203 -14.76 20.60 5.04
CA LEU A 203 -16.02 19.88 5.14
C LEU A 203 -17.15 20.90 4.90
N SER A 204 -17.26 21.37 3.65
CA SER A 204 -18.50 21.98 3.19
C SER A 204 -19.54 20.86 3.12
N VAL A 205 -20.51 20.95 3.96
CA VAL A 205 -21.77 20.19 3.96
C VAL A 205 -22.48 20.38 2.63
#